data_fe0238b809a909cfd97986b5de4a6943
#
_entry.id   fe0238b809a909cfd97986b5de4a6943
#
_cell.length_a   1.000
_cell.length_b   1.000
_cell.length_c   1.000
_cell.angle_alpha   90.00
_cell.angle_beta   90.00
_cell.angle_gamma   90.00
#
_symmetry.space_group_name_H-M   'P 1'
#
loop_
_entity.id
_entity.type
_entity.pdbx_description
1 polymer ?
#
loop_
_entity_poly.entity_id
_entity_poly.type
_entity_poly.pdbx_seq_one_letter_code
_entity_poly.pdbx_strand_id
1 'polypeptide(L)'
;MSVPWSAGSIYSTANDLLRWECGLFGNRVLSAASLNEMTTPGKMSHGFGVEVTTEDGIKVADHNGGIEGFVAHLAYVPEPRIAVIVLSNVFGEAPPAMGNQLVKAMLGKTVALARERKAVPISRDDLAKFEGTYQMSSGMAFTFTVSGDSLEMNAGGTIAPLLYEGVKEGHPRFYVAIVDGEIEFAPDSSGAMTTVLHTSMEMNRAVSVIEAEWR
;
A
#
# COMPACT_ATOMS: atom_id res chain seq x y z
N MET A 1 4.67 -22.96 12.40
CA MET A 1 5.01 -21.64 11.84
C MET A 1 6.52 -21.52 11.67
N SER A 2 7.04 -22.01 10.57
CA SER A 2 8.48 -22.02 10.29
C SER A 2 8.94 -20.84 9.43
N VAL A 3 8.02 -20.25 8.63
CA VAL A 3 8.35 -19.19 7.68
C VAL A 3 8.68 -17.85 8.36
N PRO A 4 7.89 -17.30 9.28
CA PRO A 4 8.22 -16.01 9.90
C PRO A 4 9.30 -16.11 10.98
N TRP A 5 9.51 -17.28 11.56
CA TRP A 5 10.47 -17.57 12.63
C TRP A 5 10.60 -16.39 13.62
N SER A 6 11.81 -15.83 13.79
CA SER A 6 12.04 -14.72 14.73
C SER A 6 11.55 -13.34 14.22
N ALA A 7 11.21 -13.23 12.94
CA ALA A 7 10.67 -12.00 12.36
C ALA A 7 9.14 -11.88 12.48
N GLY A 8 8.50 -12.88 13.10
CA GLY A 8 7.04 -12.93 13.26
C GLY A 8 6.67 -14.02 14.25
N SER A 9 5.60 -14.76 14.02
CA SER A 9 5.14 -15.90 14.86
C SER A 9 4.52 -15.51 16.20
N ILE A 10 4.38 -14.24 16.52
CA ILE A 10 3.58 -13.80 17.66
C ILE A 10 2.13 -13.76 17.22
N TYR A 11 1.23 -14.36 17.99
CA TYR A 11 -0.19 -14.19 17.87
C TYR A 11 -0.75 -13.48 19.10
N SER A 12 -1.70 -12.57 18.89
CA SER A 12 -2.24 -11.76 19.97
C SER A 12 -3.68 -11.35 19.69
N THR A 13 -4.28 -10.63 20.61
CA THR A 13 -5.56 -9.95 20.44
C THR A 13 -5.35 -8.44 20.41
N ALA A 14 -6.29 -7.70 19.82
CA ALA A 14 -6.22 -6.23 19.84
C ALA A 14 -6.16 -5.66 21.25
N ASN A 15 -6.85 -6.29 22.21
CA ASN A 15 -6.82 -5.88 23.62
C ASN A 15 -5.45 -6.10 24.28
N ASP A 16 -4.78 -7.18 23.98
CA ASP A 16 -3.46 -7.45 24.56
C ASP A 16 -2.39 -6.57 23.90
N LEU A 17 -2.51 -6.29 22.60
CA LEU A 17 -1.68 -5.32 21.91
C LEU A 17 -1.89 -3.90 22.46
N LEU A 18 -3.12 -3.49 22.78
CA LEU A 18 -3.38 -2.23 23.45
C LEU A 18 -2.69 -2.16 24.83
N ARG A 19 -2.73 -3.25 25.62
CA ARG A 19 -2.01 -3.33 26.90
C ARG A 19 -0.51 -3.24 26.71
N TRP A 20 0.01 -3.86 25.66
CA TRP A 20 1.41 -3.78 25.26
C TRP A 20 1.81 -2.34 24.94
N GLU A 21 1.09 -1.65 24.04
CA GLU A 21 1.32 -0.25 23.67
C GLU A 21 1.27 0.67 24.89
N CYS A 22 0.23 0.53 25.72
CA CYS A 22 0.12 1.29 26.98
C CYS A 22 1.25 0.99 27.97
N GLY A 23 1.79 -0.22 27.96
CA GLY A 23 2.93 -0.62 28.79
C GLY A 23 4.23 -0.02 28.28
N LEU A 24 4.49 -0.16 26.99
CA LEU A 24 5.70 0.29 26.31
C LEU A 24 5.84 1.81 26.38
N PHE A 25 4.86 2.53 25.87
CA PHE A 25 4.87 4.00 25.84
C PHE A 25 4.55 4.65 27.19
N GLY A 26 4.03 3.88 28.14
CA GLY A 26 3.83 4.30 29.53
C GLY A 26 5.06 4.10 30.44
N ASN A 27 6.23 3.86 29.88
CA ASN A 27 7.50 3.63 30.61
C ASN A 27 7.45 2.47 31.63
N ARG A 28 6.62 1.44 31.36
CA ARG A 28 6.52 0.25 32.24
C ARG A 28 7.35 -0.91 31.72
N VAL A 29 7.74 -0.89 30.45
CA VAL A 29 8.55 -1.92 29.79
C VAL A 29 9.98 -1.43 29.59
N LEU A 30 10.14 -0.19 29.16
CA LEU A 30 11.42 0.47 28.93
C LEU A 30 11.55 1.72 29.83
N SER A 31 12.79 2.12 30.13
CA SER A 31 13.06 3.42 30.71
C SER A 31 12.70 4.53 29.70
N ALA A 32 12.43 5.75 30.21
CA ALA A 32 12.17 6.89 29.33
C ALA A 32 13.34 7.16 28.36
N ALA A 33 14.58 6.96 28.78
CA ALA A 33 15.76 7.12 27.94
C ALA A 33 15.77 6.08 26.81
N SER A 34 15.54 4.81 27.11
CA SER A 34 15.48 3.73 26.11
C SER A 34 14.29 3.86 25.17
N LEU A 35 13.13 4.31 25.67
CA LEU A 35 11.98 4.59 24.83
C LEU A 35 12.25 5.76 23.87
N ASN A 36 12.88 6.82 24.34
CA ASN A 36 13.28 7.92 23.48
C ASN A 36 14.27 7.48 22.40
N GLU A 37 15.25 6.66 22.75
CA GLU A 37 16.20 6.09 21.78
C GLU A 37 15.47 5.20 20.76
N MET A 38 14.59 4.32 21.22
CA MET A 38 13.76 3.45 20.37
C MET A 38 12.94 4.24 19.35
N THR A 39 12.38 5.38 19.77
CA THR A 39 11.49 6.21 18.92
C THR A 39 12.20 7.43 18.32
N THR A 40 13.52 7.47 18.32
CA THR A 40 14.30 8.48 17.57
C THR A 40 14.55 7.97 16.16
N PRO A 41 14.02 8.66 15.12
CA PRO A 41 14.16 8.18 13.76
C PRO A 41 15.62 8.24 13.28
N GLY A 42 16.08 7.14 12.73
CA GLY A 42 17.36 7.01 12.03
C GLY A 42 17.18 7.03 10.51
N LYS A 43 17.86 6.12 9.81
CA LYS A 43 17.71 5.97 8.35
C LYS A 43 16.28 5.54 7.99
N MET A 44 15.71 6.15 6.94
CA MET A 44 14.40 5.80 6.37
C MET A 44 13.27 5.85 7.41
N SER A 45 13.33 6.81 8.34
CA SER A 45 12.33 6.97 9.41
C SER A 45 12.23 5.81 10.40
N HIS A 46 13.19 4.88 10.43
CA HIS A 46 13.16 3.74 11.36
C HIS A 46 13.87 4.05 12.67
N GLY A 47 13.19 3.74 13.76
CA GLY A 47 13.76 3.59 15.09
C GLY A 47 14.17 2.14 15.36
N PHE A 48 14.17 1.71 16.61
CA PHE A 48 14.43 0.31 16.97
C PHE A 48 13.12 -0.49 16.99
N GLY A 49 12.81 -1.18 15.88
CA GLY A 49 11.61 -2.02 15.73
C GLY A 49 10.31 -1.24 15.54
N VAL A 50 10.39 0.04 15.21
CA VAL A 50 9.24 0.88 14.86
C VAL A 50 9.63 1.83 13.72
N GLU A 51 8.68 2.15 12.87
CA GLU A 51 8.76 3.30 11.99
C GLU A 51 8.32 4.55 12.76
N VAL A 52 8.98 5.66 12.55
CA VAL A 52 8.69 6.92 13.27
C VAL A 52 8.53 8.04 12.28
N THR A 53 7.31 8.53 12.14
CA THR A 53 6.98 9.64 11.26
C THR A 53 6.55 10.87 12.08
N THR A 54 6.66 12.03 11.47
CA THR A 54 6.14 13.27 12.06
C THR A 54 5.37 14.02 10.98
N GLU A 55 4.08 14.17 11.18
CA GLU A 55 3.17 14.91 10.28
C GLU A 55 2.49 16.02 11.07
N ASP A 56 2.60 17.27 10.62
CA ASP A 56 2.09 18.47 11.30
C ASP A 56 2.57 18.60 12.75
N GLY A 57 3.81 18.21 13.03
CA GLY A 57 4.40 18.25 14.37
C GLY A 57 3.93 17.11 15.30
N ILE A 58 3.08 16.22 14.83
CA ILE A 58 2.58 15.06 15.57
C ILE A 58 3.44 13.85 15.24
N LYS A 59 4.08 13.29 16.25
CA LYS A 59 4.90 12.08 16.15
C LYS A 59 4.01 10.84 16.18
N VAL A 60 4.21 9.94 15.24
CA VAL A 60 3.58 8.62 15.20
C VAL A 60 4.68 7.57 15.19
N ALA A 61 4.58 6.59 16.05
CA ALA A 61 5.41 5.39 16.03
C ALA A 61 4.52 4.21 15.64
N ASP A 62 4.86 3.53 14.54
CA ASP A 62 4.05 2.43 14.03
C ASP A 62 4.89 1.26 13.56
N HIS A 63 4.24 0.14 13.30
CA HIS A 63 4.82 -1.00 12.61
C HIS A 63 3.73 -1.84 11.95
N ASN A 64 4.04 -2.34 10.77
CA ASN A 64 3.20 -3.27 10.04
C ASN A 64 3.70 -4.70 10.21
N GLY A 65 2.78 -5.66 10.10
CA GLY A 65 3.10 -7.07 10.06
C GLY A 65 2.29 -7.77 8.99
N GLY A 66 2.92 -8.68 8.25
CA GLY A 66 2.24 -9.46 7.23
C GLY A 66 2.84 -10.85 7.13
N ILE A 67 1.97 -11.85 7.20
CA ILE A 67 2.27 -13.24 6.85
C ILE A 67 1.08 -13.77 6.06
N GLU A 68 1.24 -14.92 5.40
CA GLU A 68 0.16 -15.53 4.64
C GLU A 68 -1.14 -15.62 5.47
N GLY A 69 -2.20 -14.96 4.99
CA GLY A 69 -3.51 -14.94 5.62
C GLY A 69 -3.68 -13.98 6.80
N PHE A 70 -2.66 -13.20 7.18
CA PHE A 70 -2.77 -12.26 8.31
C PHE A 70 -2.00 -10.97 8.03
N VAL A 71 -2.63 -9.84 8.34
CA VAL A 71 -1.99 -8.52 8.31
C VAL A 71 -2.31 -7.80 9.62
N ALA A 72 -1.32 -7.11 10.16
CA ALA A 72 -1.44 -6.30 11.35
C ALA A 72 -0.87 -4.91 11.12
N HIS A 73 -1.47 -3.92 11.76
CA HIS A 73 -0.94 -2.57 11.88
C HIS A 73 -1.10 -2.11 13.32
N LEU A 74 -0.02 -1.65 13.90
CA LEU A 74 0.01 -1.03 15.23
C LEU A 74 0.56 0.37 15.08
N ALA A 75 -0.11 1.35 15.67
CA ALA A 75 0.38 2.73 15.70
C ALA A 75 0.12 3.36 17.07
N TYR A 76 1.09 4.13 17.55
CA TYR A 76 0.97 4.90 18.77
C TYR A 76 1.34 6.36 18.56
N VAL A 77 0.50 7.23 19.04
CA VAL A 77 0.71 8.69 19.06
C VAL A 77 0.94 9.09 20.52
N PRO A 78 2.17 9.48 20.90
CA PRO A 78 2.51 9.77 22.30
C PRO A 78 1.69 10.91 22.90
N GLU A 79 1.41 11.93 22.13
CA GLU A 79 0.56 13.06 22.49
C GLU A 79 -0.52 13.22 21.41
N PRO A 80 -1.79 12.91 21.70
CA PRO A 80 -2.49 12.84 23.01
C PRO A 80 -2.70 11.40 23.56
N ARG A 81 -1.82 10.44 23.30
CA ARG A 81 -1.87 9.04 23.76
C ARG A 81 -2.95 8.22 23.04
N ILE A 82 -2.84 8.16 21.74
CA ILE A 82 -3.72 7.35 20.91
C ILE A 82 -2.98 6.07 20.54
N ALA A 83 -3.63 4.92 20.73
CA ALA A 83 -3.19 3.65 20.19
C ALA A 83 -4.19 3.19 19.14
N VAL A 84 -3.70 2.79 17.98
CA VAL A 84 -4.50 2.20 16.91
C VAL A 84 -3.97 0.82 16.60
N ILE A 85 -4.85 -0.18 16.66
CA ILE A 85 -4.51 -1.56 16.36
C ILE A 85 -5.51 -2.08 15.31
N VAL A 86 -4.99 -2.53 14.18
CA VAL A 86 -5.78 -3.17 13.13
C VAL A 86 -5.25 -4.58 12.92
N LEU A 87 -6.11 -5.57 13.04
CA LEU A 87 -5.80 -6.97 12.78
C LEU A 87 -6.75 -7.48 11.69
N SER A 88 -6.20 -8.13 10.69
CA SER A 88 -6.96 -8.68 9.57
C SER A 88 -6.52 -10.11 9.25
N ASN A 89 -7.49 -10.93 8.87
CA ASN A 89 -7.26 -12.25 8.27
C ASN A 89 -7.38 -12.21 6.74
N VAL A 90 -7.42 -11.01 6.16
CA VAL A 90 -7.37 -10.77 4.72
C VAL A 90 -6.05 -10.10 4.42
N PHE A 91 -5.27 -10.70 3.52
CA PHE A 91 -3.98 -10.15 3.10
C PHE A 91 -4.21 -8.96 2.16
N GLY A 92 -3.41 -7.89 2.31
CA GLY A 92 -3.44 -6.70 1.47
C GLY A 92 -3.01 -5.44 2.22
N GLU A 93 -2.98 -4.32 1.52
CA GLU A 93 -2.58 -3.01 2.06
C GLU A 93 -3.72 -2.26 2.77
N ALA A 94 -4.96 -2.75 2.67
CA ALA A 94 -6.11 -2.10 3.30
C ALA A 94 -5.99 -1.98 4.84
N PRO A 95 -5.49 -2.96 5.60
CA PRO A 95 -5.34 -2.83 7.05
C PRO A 95 -4.36 -1.73 7.48
N PRO A 96 -3.15 -1.59 6.94
CA PRO A 96 -2.27 -0.46 7.22
C PRO A 96 -2.89 0.89 6.82
N ALA A 97 -3.50 0.98 5.63
CA ALA A 97 -4.19 2.18 5.17
C ALA A 97 -5.32 2.60 6.12
N MET A 98 -6.13 1.63 6.58
CA MET A 98 -7.17 1.85 7.59
C MET A 98 -6.58 2.35 8.90
N GLY A 99 -5.48 1.76 9.36
CA GLY A 99 -4.79 2.18 10.59
C GLY A 99 -4.36 3.65 10.52
N ASN A 100 -3.74 4.06 9.43
CA ASN A 100 -3.35 5.44 9.19
C ASN A 100 -4.55 6.40 9.15
N GLN A 101 -5.67 6.00 8.54
CA GLN A 101 -6.89 6.80 8.54
C GLN A 101 -7.49 6.91 9.95
N LEU A 102 -7.48 5.84 10.74
CA LEU A 102 -7.94 5.86 12.13
C LEU A 102 -7.09 6.81 12.99
N VAL A 103 -5.76 6.80 12.84
CA VAL A 103 -4.88 7.79 13.49
C VAL A 103 -5.31 9.22 13.13
N LYS A 104 -5.48 9.51 11.83
CA LYS A 104 -5.94 10.82 11.36
C LYS A 104 -7.30 11.21 11.94
N ALA A 105 -8.27 10.29 11.93
CA ALA A 105 -9.60 10.53 12.48
C ALA A 105 -9.56 10.82 14.00
N MET A 106 -8.76 10.05 14.75
CA MET A 106 -8.59 10.26 16.20
C MET A 106 -7.90 11.59 16.53
N LEU A 107 -7.10 12.11 15.60
CA LEU A 107 -6.50 13.46 15.69
C LEU A 107 -7.45 14.57 15.21
N GLY A 108 -8.72 14.26 14.91
CA GLY A 108 -9.71 15.22 14.45
C GLY A 108 -9.52 15.68 13.00
N LYS A 109 -8.67 15.01 12.23
CA LYS A 109 -8.47 15.33 10.81
C LYS A 109 -9.60 14.72 9.96
N THR A 110 -9.91 15.38 8.86
CA THR A 110 -10.84 14.82 7.87
C THR A 110 -10.21 13.62 7.20
N VAL A 111 -10.93 12.50 7.18
CA VAL A 111 -10.54 11.28 6.48
C VAL A 111 -11.52 10.97 5.36
N ALA A 112 -11.01 10.48 4.25
CA ALA A 112 -11.85 9.95 3.20
C ALA A 112 -12.41 8.59 3.66
N LEU A 113 -13.73 8.48 3.74
CA LEU A 113 -14.37 7.18 4.01
C LEU A 113 -14.17 6.25 2.82
N ALA A 114 -13.99 4.98 3.10
CA ALA A 114 -14.06 3.97 2.06
C ALA A 114 -15.41 4.08 1.35
N ARG A 115 -15.36 4.28 0.04
CA ARG A 115 -16.57 4.33 -0.80
C ARG A 115 -16.73 3.01 -1.54
N GLU A 116 -17.97 2.64 -1.76
CA GLU A 116 -18.27 1.53 -2.65
C GLU A 116 -17.72 1.85 -4.05
N ARG A 117 -16.83 1.03 -4.55
CA ARG A 117 -16.28 1.12 -5.89
C ARG A 117 -17.25 0.43 -6.86
N LYS A 118 -17.60 1.12 -7.93
CA LYS A 118 -18.52 0.58 -8.95
C LYS A 118 -17.77 0.40 -10.25
N ALA A 119 -17.76 -0.84 -10.74
CA ALA A 119 -17.27 -1.11 -12.08
C ALA A 119 -18.13 -0.39 -13.11
N VAL A 120 -17.48 0.27 -14.04
CA VAL A 120 -18.11 0.80 -15.25
C VAL A 120 -17.93 -0.25 -16.35
N PRO A 121 -19.00 -0.58 -17.12
CA PRO A 121 -18.85 -1.49 -18.24
C PRO A 121 -17.82 -0.96 -19.25
N ILE A 122 -16.97 -1.86 -19.72
CA ILE A 122 -15.98 -1.58 -20.76
C ILE A 122 -15.92 -2.77 -21.71
N SER A 123 -15.75 -2.53 -23.01
CA SER A 123 -15.64 -3.60 -23.98
C SER A 123 -14.26 -4.28 -23.90
N ARG A 124 -14.19 -5.56 -24.30
CA ARG A 124 -12.92 -6.28 -24.36
C ARG A 124 -11.93 -5.63 -25.32
N ASP A 125 -12.41 -5.09 -26.44
CA ASP A 125 -11.59 -4.38 -27.43
C ASP A 125 -11.00 -3.09 -26.85
N ASP A 126 -11.75 -2.41 -25.96
CA ASP A 126 -11.24 -1.25 -25.25
C ASP A 126 -10.24 -1.65 -24.15
N LEU A 127 -10.48 -2.77 -23.45
CA LEU A 127 -9.51 -3.31 -22.46
C LEU A 127 -8.18 -3.67 -23.13
N ALA A 128 -8.21 -4.22 -24.34
CA ALA A 128 -7.00 -4.58 -25.08
C ALA A 128 -6.06 -3.40 -25.37
N LYS A 129 -6.57 -2.16 -25.36
CA LYS A 129 -5.74 -0.96 -25.53
C LYS A 129 -4.77 -0.73 -24.38
N PHE A 130 -5.04 -1.30 -23.21
CA PHE A 130 -4.22 -1.16 -22.02
C PHE A 130 -3.19 -2.28 -21.85
N GLU A 131 -3.28 -3.34 -22.68
CA GLU A 131 -2.32 -4.45 -22.61
C GLU A 131 -0.91 -3.98 -22.91
N GLY A 132 0.03 -4.52 -22.18
CA GLY A 132 1.45 -4.24 -22.38
C GLY A 132 2.25 -4.30 -21.08
N THR A 133 3.56 -4.16 -21.23
CA THR A 133 4.47 -4.03 -20.10
C THR A 133 4.87 -2.58 -19.94
N TYR A 134 4.75 -2.07 -18.72
CA TYR A 134 5.09 -0.71 -18.33
C TYR A 134 6.18 -0.76 -17.27
N GLN A 135 7.18 0.07 -17.41
CA GLN A 135 8.37 0.04 -16.56
C GLN A 135 8.57 1.35 -15.83
N MET A 136 8.86 1.25 -14.55
CA MET A 136 9.28 2.38 -13.73
C MET A 136 10.74 2.75 -14.02
N SER A 137 11.12 3.97 -13.69
CA SER A 137 12.53 4.42 -13.74
C SER A 137 13.47 3.59 -12.85
N SER A 138 12.92 2.93 -11.81
CA SER A 138 13.65 2.00 -10.94
C SER A 138 13.96 0.64 -11.59
N GLY A 139 13.39 0.36 -12.79
CA GLY A 139 13.53 -0.92 -13.48
C GLY A 139 12.42 -1.93 -13.16
N MET A 140 11.54 -1.65 -12.19
CA MET A 140 10.41 -2.53 -11.89
C MET A 140 9.40 -2.49 -13.04
N ALA A 141 8.94 -3.67 -13.48
CA ALA A 141 8.01 -3.82 -14.58
C ALA A 141 6.66 -4.36 -14.11
N PHE A 142 5.59 -3.86 -14.73
CA PHE A 142 4.21 -4.27 -14.52
C PHE A 142 3.64 -4.68 -15.88
N THR A 143 3.06 -5.86 -15.95
CA THR A 143 2.45 -6.36 -17.18
C THR A 143 0.94 -6.38 -17.02
N PHE A 144 0.24 -5.75 -17.97
CA PHE A 144 -1.22 -5.71 -18.03
C PHE A 144 -1.71 -6.63 -19.13
N THR A 145 -2.65 -7.51 -18.81
CA THR A 145 -3.24 -8.49 -19.75
C THR A 145 -4.74 -8.57 -19.56
N VAL A 146 -5.47 -8.76 -20.64
CA VAL A 146 -6.93 -9.00 -20.58
C VAL A 146 -7.19 -10.45 -20.22
N SER A 147 -7.92 -10.66 -19.13
CA SER A 147 -8.34 -11.96 -18.63
C SER A 147 -9.87 -11.98 -18.51
N GLY A 148 -10.55 -12.70 -19.39
CA GLY A 148 -12.01 -12.66 -19.49
C GLY A 148 -12.51 -11.24 -19.83
N ASP A 149 -13.34 -10.68 -18.95
CA ASP A 149 -13.92 -9.34 -19.09
C ASP A 149 -13.22 -8.31 -18.16
N SER A 150 -12.02 -8.59 -17.69
CA SER A 150 -11.23 -7.72 -16.82
C SER A 150 -9.81 -7.54 -17.32
N LEU A 151 -9.18 -6.46 -16.88
CA LEU A 151 -7.73 -6.25 -17.02
C LEU A 151 -7.06 -6.75 -15.76
N GLU A 152 -5.96 -7.49 -15.90
CA GLU A 152 -5.14 -7.95 -14.79
C GLU A 152 -3.75 -7.29 -14.85
N MET A 153 -3.23 -6.93 -13.69
CA MET A 153 -1.87 -6.43 -13.52
C MET A 153 -1.01 -7.51 -12.88
N ASN A 154 0.12 -7.83 -13.49
CA ASN A 154 1.14 -8.68 -12.90
C ASN A 154 2.33 -7.82 -12.44
N ALA A 155 2.64 -7.89 -11.17
CA ALA A 155 3.76 -7.22 -10.53
C ALA A 155 4.66 -8.28 -9.86
N GLY A 156 5.76 -8.66 -10.51
CA GLY A 156 6.72 -9.62 -9.95
C GLY A 156 6.13 -10.99 -9.59
N GLY A 157 5.11 -11.46 -10.35
CA GLY A 157 4.41 -12.72 -10.12
C GLY A 157 3.11 -12.59 -9.31
N THR A 158 2.86 -11.45 -8.69
CA THR A 158 1.56 -11.19 -8.05
C THR A 158 0.58 -10.68 -9.11
N ILE A 159 -0.53 -11.37 -9.29
CA ILE A 159 -1.59 -11.00 -10.23
C ILE A 159 -2.74 -10.35 -9.46
N ALA A 160 -3.13 -9.15 -9.89
CA ALA A 160 -4.24 -8.39 -9.33
C ALA A 160 -5.26 -8.02 -10.42
N PRO A 161 -6.53 -8.37 -10.27
CA PRO A 161 -7.59 -7.89 -11.15
C PRO A 161 -7.82 -6.40 -10.92
N LEU A 162 -8.13 -5.68 -12.00
CA LEU A 162 -8.37 -4.26 -12.02
C LEU A 162 -9.85 -3.96 -12.22
N LEU A 163 -10.38 -3.03 -11.44
CA LEU A 163 -11.74 -2.56 -11.59
C LEU A 163 -11.75 -1.27 -12.43
N TYR A 164 -12.36 -1.29 -13.60
CA TYR A 164 -12.50 -0.08 -14.41
C TYR A 164 -13.51 0.89 -13.79
N GLU A 165 -13.09 2.11 -13.52
CA GLU A 165 -13.92 3.17 -12.92
C GLU A 165 -14.37 4.25 -13.94
N GLY A 166 -14.04 4.08 -15.22
CA GLY A 166 -14.36 5.05 -16.26
C GLY A 166 -13.21 5.98 -16.62
N VAL A 167 -13.53 7.12 -17.19
CA VAL A 167 -12.56 8.15 -17.59
C VAL A 167 -12.70 9.34 -16.67
N LYS A 168 -11.60 9.84 -16.13
CA LYS A 168 -11.53 11.06 -15.35
C LYS A 168 -10.46 11.98 -15.96
N GLU A 169 -10.81 13.22 -16.22
CA GLU A 169 -9.90 14.23 -16.80
C GLU A 169 -9.23 13.77 -18.11
N GLY A 170 -9.93 12.92 -18.88
CA GLY A 170 -9.42 12.36 -20.13
C GLY A 170 -8.59 11.08 -19.98
N HIS A 171 -8.34 10.62 -18.76
CA HIS A 171 -7.56 9.42 -18.47
C HIS A 171 -8.46 8.28 -18.04
N PRO A 172 -8.39 7.10 -18.70
CA PRO A 172 -8.98 5.86 -18.21
C PRO A 172 -8.40 5.46 -16.85
N ARG A 173 -9.30 5.19 -15.91
CA ARG A 173 -8.95 4.90 -14.51
C ARG A 173 -9.34 3.50 -14.13
N PHE A 174 -8.44 2.84 -13.41
CA PHE A 174 -8.65 1.53 -12.82
C PHE A 174 -8.28 1.55 -11.33
N TYR A 175 -9.07 0.85 -10.54
CA TYR A 175 -8.78 0.61 -9.14
C TYR A 175 -8.08 -0.75 -8.97
N VAL A 176 -7.06 -0.78 -8.13
CA VAL A 176 -6.25 -1.94 -7.77
C VAL A 176 -6.51 -2.29 -6.32
N ALA A 177 -7.38 -3.28 -6.09
CA ALA A 177 -7.85 -3.59 -4.73
C ALA A 177 -6.74 -4.07 -3.78
N ILE A 178 -5.73 -4.77 -4.29
CA ILE A 178 -4.64 -5.33 -3.47
C ILE A 178 -3.78 -4.26 -2.80
N VAL A 179 -3.70 -3.06 -3.40
CA VAL A 179 -2.92 -1.93 -2.87
C VAL A 179 -3.80 -0.75 -2.46
N ASP A 180 -5.14 -0.91 -2.53
CA ASP A 180 -6.11 0.18 -2.34
C ASP A 180 -5.73 1.45 -3.11
N GLY A 181 -5.31 1.25 -4.35
CA GLY A 181 -4.76 2.32 -5.19
C GLY A 181 -5.53 2.51 -6.49
N GLU A 182 -5.36 3.67 -7.09
CA GLU A 182 -5.89 4.00 -8.41
C GLU A 182 -4.73 4.14 -9.39
N ILE A 183 -4.91 3.61 -10.60
CA ILE A 183 -4.00 3.82 -11.71
C ILE A 183 -4.75 4.49 -12.85
N GLU A 184 -4.08 5.36 -13.58
CA GLU A 184 -4.60 6.07 -14.73
C GLU A 184 -3.71 5.79 -15.94
N PHE A 185 -4.31 5.52 -17.08
CA PHE A 185 -3.58 5.36 -18.33
C PHE A 185 -3.60 6.67 -19.11
N ALA A 186 -2.42 7.15 -19.49
CA ALA A 186 -2.28 8.34 -20.30
C ALA A 186 -1.95 7.96 -21.74
N PRO A 187 -2.77 8.43 -22.73
CA PRO A 187 -2.48 8.22 -24.13
C PRO A 187 -1.40 9.21 -24.63
N ASP A 188 -0.65 8.79 -25.63
CA ASP A 188 0.18 9.70 -26.42
C ASP A 188 -0.63 10.47 -27.46
N SER A 189 0.05 11.25 -28.31
CA SER A 189 -0.60 12.04 -29.38
C SER A 189 -1.30 11.19 -30.45
N SER A 190 -1.01 9.89 -30.54
CA SER A 190 -1.68 8.95 -31.45
C SER A 190 -2.89 8.27 -30.80
N GLY A 191 -3.08 8.44 -29.49
CA GLY A 191 -4.11 7.77 -28.70
C GLY A 191 -3.68 6.40 -28.16
N ALA A 192 -2.43 6.00 -28.34
CA ALA A 192 -1.90 4.77 -27.76
C ALA A 192 -1.58 4.97 -26.27
N MET A 193 -1.96 4.02 -25.41
CA MET A 193 -1.68 4.07 -23.98
C MET A 193 -0.19 3.80 -23.76
N THR A 194 0.54 4.82 -23.36
CA THR A 194 2.01 4.76 -23.23
C THR A 194 2.50 4.95 -21.82
N THR A 195 1.68 5.52 -20.95
CA THR A 195 2.05 5.83 -19.56
C THR A 195 0.97 5.36 -18.61
N VAL A 196 1.38 4.83 -17.47
CA VAL A 196 0.50 4.53 -16.34
C VAL A 196 0.92 5.43 -15.19
N LEU A 197 -0.03 6.21 -14.69
CA LEU A 197 0.14 7.10 -13.55
C LEU A 197 -0.50 6.44 -12.32
N HIS A 198 0.25 6.36 -11.25
CA HIS A 198 -0.25 6.03 -9.93
C HIS A 198 -0.07 7.24 -9.02
N THR A 199 -0.85 7.38 -7.96
CA THR A 199 -0.85 8.54 -7.06
C THR A 199 0.55 8.95 -6.55
N SER A 200 1.52 8.02 -6.58
CA SER A 200 2.91 8.24 -6.15
C SER A 200 3.97 7.78 -7.16
N MET A 201 3.60 7.26 -8.34
CA MET A 201 4.54 6.64 -9.26
C MET A 201 4.09 6.82 -10.71
N GLU A 202 5.06 7.01 -11.60
CA GLU A 202 4.87 7.02 -13.05
C GLU A 202 5.56 5.80 -13.66
N MET A 203 4.86 5.10 -14.55
CA MET A 203 5.36 3.95 -15.29
C MET A 203 5.20 4.21 -16.79
N ASN A 204 6.24 4.03 -17.55
CA ASN A 204 6.20 4.18 -19.01
C ASN A 204 6.15 2.81 -19.69
N ARG A 205 5.40 2.70 -20.78
CA ARG A 205 5.32 1.48 -21.56
C ARG A 205 6.71 1.09 -22.04
N ALA A 206 7.15 -0.12 -21.70
CA ALA A 206 8.40 -0.66 -22.20
C ALA A 206 8.28 -0.88 -23.72
N VAL A 207 9.15 -0.23 -24.47
CA VAL A 207 9.30 -0.52 -25.90
C VAL A 207 9.92 -1.91 -25.97
N SER A 208 9.23 -2.89 -26.58
CA SER A 208 9.83 -4.18 -26.88
C SER A 208 10.99 -3.95 -27.86
N VAL A 209 12.22 -4.06 -27.36
CA VAL A 209 13.39 -4.18 -28.22
C VAL A 209 13.28 -5.55 -28.87
N ILE A 210 12.93 -5.59 -30.16
CA ILE A 210 13.09 -6.78 -30.96
C ILE A 210 14.60 -6.95 -31.06
N GLU A 211 15.18 -7.86 -30.29
CA GLU A 211 16.53 -8.33 -30.53
C GLU A 211 16.54 -8.99 -31.93
N ALA A 212 17.06 -8.26 -32.90
CA ALA A 212 17.37 -8.85 -34.19
C ALA A 212 18.52 -9.82 -33.93
N GLU A 213 18.22 -11.13 -33.94
CA GLU A 213 19.23 -12.16 -34.03
C GLU A 213 20.02 -11.96 -35.33
N TRP A 214 21.21 -11.42 -35.18
CA TRP A 214 22.19 -11.49 -36.28
C TRP A 214 22.68 -12.95 -36.39
N ARG A 215 22.31 -13.59 -37.50
CA ARG A 215 22.90 -14.85 -37.93
C ARG A 215 24.28 -14.60 -38.56
#